data_0af2f17ce5ab31a648b9ad1d56800e1e
#
_entry.id   0af2f17ce5ab31a648b9ad1d56800e1e
#
_cell.length_a   1.000
_cell.length_b   1.000
_cell.length_c   1.000
_cell.angle_alpha   90.00
_cell.angle_beta   90.00
_cell.angle_gamma   90.00
#
_symmetry.space_group_name_H-M   'P 1'
#
loop_
_entity.id
_entity.type
_entity.pdbx_description
1 polymer ?
#
loop_
_entity_poly.entity_id
_entity_poly.type
_entity_poly.pdbx_seq_one_letter_code
_entity_poly.pdbx_strand_id
1 'polypeptide(L)'
;AGVELMGEGSAQADAEVIALAVEALRAAGIRDFLIELGQVKFVSGFLEEAGLTEQQCAAVRDMMAHKNALDMQLYLDRLSIEADVSRRLMRLPQLFGDAAVLDEAEQLTQSPKCLRAIAHLRQVLSILKDYGCADCVSIDLGLTQQANYYSGVVFHGLAAELGQPLLSGGRYDGLPAQFGRPMPATGFALSLKLTLMALERQGETFAPPVPDVILSFAPGGLRSAIAYAHQLRDKGVSVALLYGLTAEELHQRVDSGEASAAVYLNGSVFEQYGKAVF
;
A
#
# COMPACT_ATOMS: atom_id res chain seq x y z
N ALA A 1 -1.28 1.31 7.04
CA ALA A 1 -2.67 1.76 7.13
C ALA A 1 -3.51 1.00 6.09
N GLY A 2 -4.81 0.87 6.30
CA GLY A 2 -5.67 0.17 5.35
C GLY A 2 -7.15 0.41 5.62
N VAL A 3 -7.97 -0.01 4.65
CA VAL A 3 -9.44 0.07 4.70
C VAL A 3 -10.02 -1.26 4.26
N GLU A 4 -11.03 -1.71 4.96
CA GLU A 4 -11.78 -2.92 4.64
C GLU A 4 -13.28 -2.60 4.59
N LEU A 5 -13.95 -2.95 3.48
CA LEU A 5 -15.38 -2.84 3.30
C LEU A 5 -15.97 -4.24 3.19
N MET A 6 -16.83 -4.58 4.14
CA MET A 6 -17.42 -5.91 4.26
C MET A 6 -18.95 -5.86 4.11
N GLY A 7 -19.53 -6.91 3.50
CA GLY A 7 -20.97 -7.05 3.35
C GLY A 7 -21.52 -6.58 1.99
N GLU A 8 -20.69 -5.94 1.14
CA GLU A 8 -21.14 -5.41 -0.15
C GLU A 8 -20.35 -6.01 -1.32
N GLY A 9 -21.04 -6.65 -2.27
CA GLY A 9 -20.44 -7.39 -3.39
C GLY A 9 -20.50 -6.69 -4.75
N SER A 10 -20.91 -5.43 -4.79
CA SER A 10 -21.13 -4.68 -6.03
C SER A 10 -19.85 -4.06 -6.61
N ALA A 11 -19.91 -3.63 -7.87
CA ALA A 11 -18.87 -2.84 -8.51
C ALA A 11 -18.69 -1.46 -7.84
N GLN A 12 -19.75 -0.95 -7.20
CA GLN A 12 -19.72 0.30 -6.43
C GLN A 12 -18.77 0.16 -5.23
N ALA A 13 -18.85 -0.95 -4.50
CA ALA A 13 -17.96 -1.20 -3.36
C ALA A 13 -16.48 -1.31 -3.78
N ASP A 14 -16.20 -1.99 -4.89
CA ASP A 14 -14.84 -2.06 -5.44
C ASP A 14 -14.33 -0.67 -5.84
N ALA A 15 -15.15 0.10 -6.56
CA ALA A 15 -14.78 1.44 -7.00
C ALA A 15 -14.59 2.41 -5.81
N GLU A 16 -15.43 2.34 -4.77
CA GLU A 16 -15.31 3.15 -3.56
C GLU A 16 -13.98 2.88 -2.85
N VAL A 17 -13.61 1.61 -2.66
CA VAL A 17 -12.35 1.22 -2.01
C VAL A 17 -11.14 1.67 -2.84
N ILE A 18 -11.21 1.57 -4.18
CA ILE A 18 -10.15 2.05 -5.07
C ILE A 18 -10.06 3.59 -5.03
N ALA A 19 -11.19 4.30 -5.03
CA ALA A 19 -11.20 5.75 -4.90
C ALA A 19 -10.61 6.21 -3.57
N LEU A 20 -10.91 5.53 -2.46
CA LEU A 20 -10.29 5.76 -1.16
C LEU A 20 -8.77 5.51 -1.19
N ALA A 21 -8.31 4.50 -1.92
CA ALA A 21 -6.88 4.26 -2.11
C ALA A 21 -6.19 5.42 -2.85
N VAL A 22 -6.83 5.94 -3.91
CA VAL A 22 -6.36 7.14 -4.64
C VAL A 22 -6.30 8.35 -3.70
N GLU A 23 -7.36 8.61 -2.94
CA GLU A 23 -7.40 9.73 -1.99
C GLU A 23 -6.36 9.57 -0.86
N ALA A 24 -6.10 8.36 -0.38
CA ALA A 24 -5.06 8.10 0.59
C ALA A 24 -3.66 8.45 0.06
N LEU A 25 -3.36 8.10 -1.19
CA LEU A 25 -2.09 8.47 -1.84
C LEU A 25 -1.96 9.98 -2.03
N ARG A 26 -3.02 10.65 -2.48
CA ARG A 26 -3.08 12.11 -2.63
C ARG A 26 -2.89 12.81 -1.29
N ALA A 27 -3.62 12.37 -0.25
CA ALA A 27 -3.52 12.92 1.10
C ALA A 27 -2.15 12.69 1.74
N ALA A 28 -1.48 11.58 1.40
CA ALA A 28 -0.11 11.31 1.81
C ALA A 28 0.92 12.20 1.08
N GLY A 29 0.54 12.94 0.03
CA GLY A 29 1.43 13.81 -0.75
C GLY A 29 2.16 13.10 -1.88
N ILE A 30 1.77 11.89 -2.25
CA ILE A 30 2.33 11.21 -3.41
C ILE A 30 1.78 11.86 -4.68
N ARG A 31 2.67 12.35 -5.55
CA ARG A 31 2.30 13.15 -6.74
C ARG A 31 2.10 12.31 -7.98
N ASP A 32 3.12 11.51 -8.31
CA ASP A 32 3.15 10.69 -9.52
C ASP A 32 2.92 9.22 -9.15
N PHE A 33 1.66 8.80 -9.24
CA PHE A 33 1.25 7.43 -8.94
C PHE A 33 0.26 6.89 -9.96
N LEU A 34 0.19 5.58 -10.04
CA LEU A 34 -0.74 4.84 -10.88
C LEU A 34 -1.40 3.72 -10.05
N ILE A 35 -2.70 3.53 -10.24
CA ILE A 35 -3.41 2.35 -9.74
C ILE A 35 -3.55 1.36 -10.89
N GLU A 36 -2.86 0.23 -10.81
CA GLU A 36 -3.05 -0.88 -11.75
C GLU A 36 -4.19 -1.77 -11.26
N LEU A 37 -5.18 -2.03 -12.13
CA LEU A 37 -6.35 -2.87 -11.87
C LEU A 37 -6.27 -4.17 -12.65
N GLY A 38 -6.38 -5.29 -11.94
CA GLY A 38 -6.52 -6.62 -12.50
C GLY A 38 -7.83 -7.30 -12.08
N GLN A 39 -8.06 -8.51 -12.60
CA GLN A 39 -9.23 -9.30 -12.25
C GLN A 39 -8.90 -10.79 -12.21
N VAL A 40 -8.90 -11.38 -11.02
CA VAL A 40 -8.52 -12.78 -10.81
C VAL A 40 -9.39 -13.76 -11.59
N LYS A 41 -10.70 -13.46 -11.72
CA LYS A 41 -11.64 -14.31 -12.48
C LYS A 41 -11.37 -14.29 -13.97
N PHE A 42 -10.79 -13.20 -14.51
CA PHE A 42 -10.38 -13.17 -15.92
C PHE A 42 -9.24 -14.15 -16.15
N VAL A 43 -8.15 -14.04 -15.40
CA VAL A 43 -6.99 -14.95 -15.53
C VAL A 43 -7.40 -16.40 -15.33
N SER A 44 -8.13 -16.71 -14.25
CA SER A 44 -8.55 -18.09 -13.97
C SER A 44 -9.49 -18.64 -15.05
N GLY A 45 -10.45 -17.83 -15.50
CA GLY A 45 -11.37 -18.23 -16.58
C GLY A 45 -10.66 -18.47 -17.90
N PHE A 46 -9.64 -17.68 -18.22
CA PHE A 46 -8.84 -17.83 -19.42
C PHE A 46 -7.97 -19.10 -19.40
N LEU A 47 -7.35 -19.40 -18.26
CA LEU A 47 -6.58 -20.63 -18.07
C LEU A 47 -7.46 -21.88 -18.08
N GLU A 48 -8.68 -21.81 -17.52
CA GLU A 48 -9.68 -22.88 -17.59
C GLU A 48 -10.15 -23.12 -19.03
N GLU A 49 -10.43 -22.04 -19.79
CA GLU A 49 -10.79 -22.12 -21.22
C GLU A 49 -9.69 -22.77 -22.06
N ALA A 50 -8.42 -22.54 -21.70
CA ALA A 50 -7.26 -23.16 -22.33
C ALA A 50 -7.12 -24.65 -22.02
N GLY A 51 -7.95 -25.22 -21.15
CA GLY A 51 -7.93 -26.64 -20.78
C GLY A 51 -6.76 -27.05 -19.91
N LEU A 52 -6.11 -26.11 -19.22
CA LEU A 52 -4.98 -26.39 -18.33
C LEU A 52 -5.45 -27.01 -17.02
N THR A 53 -4.69 -27.95 -16.50
CA THR A 53 -4.89 -28.52 -15.16
C THR A 53 -4.57 -27.48 -14.09
N GLU A 54 -5.05 -27.69 -12.85
CA GLU A 54 -4.80 -26.77 -11.72
C GLU A 54 -3.29 -26.53 -11.50
N GLN A 55 -2.48 -27.58 -11.60
CA GLN A 55 -1.02 -27.46 -11.46
C GLN A 55 -0.38 -26.64 -12.58
N GLN A 56 -0.86 -26.81 -13.82
CA GLN A 56 -0.41 -26.01 -14.96
C GLN A 56 -0.85 -24.55 -14.84
N CYS A 57 -2.08 -24.30 -14.39
CA CYS A 57 -2.57 -22.96 -14.10
C CYS A 57 -1.71 -22.25 -13.03
N ALA A 58 -1.34 -22.97 -11.98
CA ALA A 58 -0.46 -22.43 -10.93
C ALA A 58 0.91 -22.04 -11.49
N ALA A 59 1.51 -22.92 -12.30
CA ALA A 59 2.81 -22.64 -12.93
C ALA A 59 2.76 -21.43 -13.88
N VAL A 60 1.71 -21.32 -14.70
CA VAL A 60 1.53 -20.17 -15.60
C VAL A 60 1.35 -18.88 -14.81
N ARG A 61 0.51 -18.89 -13.75
CA ARG A 61 0.34 -17.71 -12.86
C ARG A 61 1.64 -17.27 -12.21
N ASP A 62 2.49 -18.23 -11.78
CA ASP A 62 3.79 -17.91 -11.18
C ASP A 62 4.73 -17.26 -12.20
N MET A 63 4.82 -17.79 -13.41
CA MET A 63 5.63 -17.20 -14.49
C MET A 63 5.13 -15.80 -14.88
N MET A 64 3.80 -15.58 -14.90
CA MET A 64 3.20 -14.25 -15.13
C MET A 64 3.58 -13.27 -14.01
N ALA A 65 3.47 -13.69 -12.74
CA ALA A 65 3.82 -12.86 -11.58
C ALA A 65 5.28 -12.39 -11.61
N HIS A 66 6.18 -13.24 -12.09
CA HIS A 66 7.60 -12.92 -12.25
C HIS A 66 7.93 -12.26 -13.60
N LYS A 67 6.93 -11.99 -14.44
CA LYS A 67 7.08 -11.42 -15.80
C LYS A 67 8.08 -12.21 -16.68
N ASN A 68 8.15 -13.52 -16.48
CA ASN A 68 9.09 -14.42 -17.17
C ASN A 68 8.45 -14.99 -18.45
N ALA A 69 8.35 -14.17 -19.48
CA ALA A 69 7.72 -14.55 -20.75
C ALA A 69 8.45 -15.70 -21.46
N LEU A 70 9.80 -15.79 -21.35
CA LEU A 70 10.56 -16.86 -21.99
C LEU A 70 10.27 -18.22 -21.39
N ASP A 71 10.30 -18.33 -20.06
CA ASP A 71 9.98 -19.60 -19.39
C ASP A 71 8.53 -19.99 -19.61
N MET A 72 7.61 -19.02 -19.64
CA MET A 72 6.22 -19.27 -19.97
C MET A 72 6.06 -19.85 -21.39
N GLN A 73 6.73 -19.30 -22.39
CA GLN A 73 6.71 -19.84 -23.75
C GLN A 73 7.26 -21.26 -23.79
N LEU A 74 8.45 -21.48 -23.22
CA LEU A 74 9.08 -22.82 -23.17
C LEU A 74 8.22 -23.83 -22.41
N TYR A 75 7.51 -23.41 -21.38
CA TYR A 75 6.60 -24.26 -20.64
C TYR A 75 5.38 -24.65 -21.48
N LEU A 76 4.74 -23.69 -22.14
CA LEU A 76 3.59 -23.94 -23.00
C LEU A 76 3.92 -24.83 -24.20
N ASP A 77 5.11 -24.67 -24.80
CA ASP A 77 5.60 -25.53 -25.90
C ASP A 77 5.73 -27.00 -25.46
N ARG A 78 6.13 -27.26 -24.20
CA ARG A 78 6.23 -28.62 -23.63
C ARG A 78 4.86 -29.26 -23.36
N LEU A 79 3.83 -28.46 -23.15
CA LEU A 79 2.47 -28.96 -22.86
C LEU A 79 1.75 -29.49 -24.11
N SER A 80 2.32 -29.30 -25.30
CA SER A 80 1.72 -29.71 -26.57
C SER A 80 0.27 -29.23 -26.76
N ILE A 81 -0.04 -28.02 -26.29
CA ILE A 81 -1.33 -27.37 -26.48
C ILE A 81 -1.42 -26.80 -27.90
N GLU A 82 -2.65 -26.56 -28.37
CA GLU A 82 -2.88 -25.93 -29.67
C GLU A 82 -2.13 -24.61 -29.82
N ALA A 83 -1.54 -24.37 -31.00
CA ALA A 83 -0.72 -23.18 -31.25
C ALA A 83 -1.52 -21.87 -31.06
N ASP A 84 -2.83 -21.88 -31.35
CA ASP A 84 -3.70 -20.74 -31.12
C ASP A 84 -3.93 -20.47 -29.63
N VAL A 85 -4.14 -21.52 -28.84
CA VAL A 85 -4.28 -21.43 -27.38
C VAL A 85 -2.98 -20.90 -26.76
N SER A 86 -1.82 -21.43 -27.16
CA SER A 86 -0.51 -20.95 -26.71
C SER A 86 -0.32 -19.46 -27.01
N ARG A 87 -0.64 -19.04 -28.24
CA ARG A 87 -0.55 -17.63 -28.66
C ARG A 87 -1.45 -16.72 -27.81
N ARG A 88 -2.67 -17.13 -27.55
CA ARG A 88 -3.62 -16.39 -26.69
C ARG A 88 -3.13 -16.31 -25.26
N LEU A 89 -2.58 -17.39 -24.68
CA LEU A 89 -2.00 -17.40 -23.35
C LEU A 89 -0.81 -16.44 -23.23
N MET A 90 0.08 -16.43 -24.23
CA MET A 90 1.23 -15.52 -24.27
C MET A 90 0.82 -14.04 -24.41
N ARG A 91 -0.43 -13.78 -24.78
CA ARG A 91 -0.98 -12.41 -24.85
C ARG A 91 -1.37 -11.86 -23.48
N LEU A 92 -1.73 -12.74 -22.52
CA LEU A 92 -2.20 -12.33 -21.18
C LEU A 92 -1.28 -11.35 -20.46
N PRO A 93 0.04 -11.60 -20.35
CA PRO A 93 0.96 -10.68 -19.65
C PRO A 93 1.14 -9.34 -20.38
N GLN A 94 0.62 -9.21 -21.60
CA GLN A 94 0.74 -8.01 -22.43
C GLN A 94 -0.57 -7.19 -22.46
N LEU A 95 -1.63 -7.69 -21.83
CA LEU A 95 -2.93 -7.00 -21.74
C LEU A 95 -2.87 -5.94 -20.62
N PHE A 96 -2.14 -4.87 -20.84
CA PHE A 96 -2.05 -3.72 -19.94
C PHE A 96 -2.19 -2.41 -20.71
N GLY A 97 -2.73 -1.39 -20.05
CA GLY A 97 -2.90 -0.06 -20.62
C GLY A 97 -4.19 0.62 -20.15
N ASP A 98 -4.77 1.43 -21.01
CA ASP A 98 -6.04 2.09 -20.76
C ASP A 98 -7.24 1.14 -20.91
N ALA A 99 -8.46 1.68 -20.82
CA ALA A 99 -9.68 0.88 -20.92
C ALA A 99 -9.85 0.13 -22.27
N ALA A 100 -9.15 0.55 -23.32
CA ALA A 100 -9.22 -0.09 -24.65
C ALA A 100 -8.66 -1.53 -24.62
N VAL A 101 -7.78 -1.83 -23.66
CA VAL A 101 -7.26 -3.20 -23.44
C VAL A 101 -8.37 -4.20 -23.15
N LEU A 102 -9.50 -3.75 -22.58
CA LEU A 102 -10.66 -4.61 -22.32
C LEU A 102 -11.36 -5.05 -23.62
N ASP A 103 -11.30 -4.25 -24.66
CA ASP A 103 -11.88 -4.61 -25.99
C ASP A 103 -11.01 -5.68 -26.66
N GLU A 104 -9.68 -5.58 -26.55
CA GLU A 104 -8.76 -6.63 -26.99
C GLU A 104 -8.99 -7.93 -26.21
N ALA A 105 -9.06 -7.84 -24.87
CA ALA A 105 -9.27 -8.99 -24.00
C ALA A 105 -10.58 -9.74 -24.32
N GLU A 106 -11.64 -9.01 -24.65
CA GLU A 106 -12.94 -9.57 -25.02
C GLU A 106 -12.85 -10.38 -26.31
N GLN A 107 -12.00 -9.98 -27.27
CA GLN A 107 -11.79 -10.71 -28.53
C GLN A 107 -10.97 -12.00 -28.35
N LEU A 108 -10.21 -12.13 -27.28
CA LEU A 108 -9.33 -13.27 -27.02
C LEU A 108 -10.02 -14.45 -26.33
N THR A 109 -11.27 -14.29 -25.86
CA THR A 109 -11.93 -15.31 -25.05
C THR A 109 -13.40 -15.51 -25.46
N GLN A 110 -13.89 -16.72 -25.27
CA GLN A 110 -15.32 -17.05 -25.35
C GLN A 110 -15.86 -17.47 -23.96
N SER A 111 -15.02 -17.48 -22.93
CA SER A 111 -15.41 -17.89 -21.59
C SER A 111 -16.42 -16.91 -20.99
N PRO A 112 -17.63 -17.36 -20.60
CA PRO A 112 -18.58 -16.49 -19.90
C PRO A 112 -18.02 -15.94 -18.57
N LYS A 113 -17.07 -16.63 -17.95
CA LYS A 113 -16.38 -16.19 -16.75
C LYS A 113 -15.50 -14.97 -17.02
N CYS A 114 -14.72 -15.02 -18.10
CA CYS A 114 -13.88 -13.89 -18.55
C CYS A 114 -14.74 -12.70 -18.99
N LEU A 115 -15.77 -12.92 -19.78
CA LEU A 115 -16.66 -11.86 -20.25
C LEU A 115 -17.35 -11.13 -19.09
N ARG A 116 -17.80 -11.86 -18.05
CA ARG A 116 -18.33 -11.23 -16.82
C ARG A 116 -17.28 -10.46 -16.06
N ALA A 117 -16.04 -10.95 -16.01
CA ALA A 117 -14.94 -10.25 -15.35
C ALA A 117 -14.61 -8.93 -16.07
N ILE A 118 -14.58 -8.91 -17.40
CA ILE A 118 -14.41 -7.71 -18.23
C ILE A 118 -15.56 -6.72 -17.99
N ALA A 119 -16.80 -7.20 -18.04
CA ALA A 119 -17.98 -6.36 -17.81
C ALA A 119 -17.96 -5.71 -16.42
N HIS A 120 -17.52 -6.45 -15.40
CA HIS A 120 -17.35 -5.91 -14.04
C HIS A 120 -16.28 -4.82 -13.99
N LEU A 121 -15.10 -5.02 -14.61
CA LEU A 121 -14.07 -3.98 -14.68
C LEU A 121 -14.56 -2.73 -15.40
N ARG A 122 -15.33 -2.87 -16.49
CA ARG A 122 -15.93 -1.71 -17.19
C ARG A 122 -16.87 -0.92 -16.27
N GLN A 123 -17.66 -1.61 -15.42
CA GLN A 123 -18.52 -0.96 -14.43
C GLN A 123 -17.68 -0.22 -13.39
N VAL A 124 -16.65 -0.85 -12.83
CA VAL A 124 -15.74 -0.23 -11.87
C VAL A 124 -15.09 1.03 -12.46
N LEU A 125 -14.54 0.95 -13.67
CA LEU A 125 -13.93 2.10 -14.37
C LEU A 125 -14.93 3.23 -14.61
N SER A 126 -16.18 2.92 -14.97
CA SER A 126 -17.23 3.93 -15.14
C SER A 126 -17.49 4.69 -13.85
N ILE A 127 -17.56 3.99 -12.72
CA ILE A 127 -17.79 4.60 -11.41
C ILE A 127 -16.56 5.39 -10.96
N LEU A 128 -15.34 4.89 -11.19
CA LEU A 128 -14.09 5.62 -10.90
C LEU A 128 -13.99 6.93 -11.68
N LYS A 129 -14.57 6.99 -12.88
CA LYS A 129 -14.69 8.24 -13.64
C LYS A 129 -15.60 9.25 -12.92
N ASP A 130 -16.70 8.79 -12.32
CA ASP A 130 -17.58 9.65 -11.53
C ASP A 130 -16.89 10.14 -10.25
N TYR A 131 -15.98 9.35 -9.67
CA TYR A 131 -15.11 9.77 -8.55
C TYR A 131 -13.96 10.72 -8.98
N GLY A 132 -13.76 10.97 -10.28
CA GLY A 132 -12.62 11.77 -10.77
C GLY A 132 -11.26 11.10 -10.60
N CYS A 133 -11.22 9.77 -10.63
CA CYS A 133 -10.02 8.97 -10.44
C CYS A 133 -9.52 8.28 -11.72
N ALA A 134 -10.18 8.48 -12.86
CA ALA A 134 -9.90 7.75 -14.09
C ALA A 134 -8.47 7.98 -14.63
N ASP A 135 -7.92 9.18 -14.45
CA ASP A 135 -6.63 9.58 -15.01
C ASP A 135 -5.42 8.91 -14.32
N CYS A 136 -5.61 8.37 -13.13
CA CYS A 136 -4.57 7.67 -12.37
C CYS A 136 -4.79 6.15 -12.30
N VAL A 137 -5.61 5.59 -13.21
CA VAL A 137 -5.96 4.17 -13.25
C VAL A 137 -5.57 3.57 -14.58
N SER A 138 -4.91 2.41 -14.55
CA SER A 138 -4.66 1.56 -15.72
C SER A 138 -5.14 0.15 -15.47
N ILE A 139 -5.33 -0.61 -16.54
CA ILE A 139 -5.69 -2.02 -16.48
C ILE A 139 -4.42 -2.86 -16.68
N ASP A 140 -4.24 -3.89 -15.86
CA ASP A 140 -3.29 -4.98 -16.09
C ASP A 140 -4.01 -6.31 -15.86
N LEU A 141 -4.47 -6.93 -16.97
CA LEU A 141 -5.15 -8.23 -16.91
C LEU A 141 -4.18 -9.39 -16.66
N GLY A 142 -2.87 -9.14 -16.77
CA GLY A 142 -1.82 -10.06 -16.36
C GLY A 142 -1.49 -9.98 -14.88
N LEU A 143 -2.09 -9.05 -14.14
CA LEU A 143 -1.84 -8.85 -12.73
C LEU A 143 -2.27 -10.10 -11.95
N THR A 144 -1.28 -10.83 -11.47
CA THR A 144 -1.46 -12.00 -10.60
C THR A 144 -0.87 -11.68 -9.24
N GLN A 145 -1.61 -11.98 -8.18
CA GLN A 145 -1.09 -11.84 -6.83
C GLN A 145 -0.72 -13.20 -6.25
N GLN A 146 0.36 -13.25 -5.47
CA GLN A 146 0.78 -14.45 -4.75
C GLN A 146 -0.24 -14.88 -3.68
N ALA A 147 -1.09 -13.97 -3.24
CA ALA A 147 -2.14 -14.24 -2.26
C ALA A 147 -3.36 -14.91 -2.92
N ASN A 148 -3.47 -16.21 -2.79
CA ASN A 148 -4.54 -17.05 -3.37
C ASN A 148 -5.95 -16.80 -2.79
N TYR A 149 -6.16 -15.77 -1.95
CA TYR A 149 -7.45 -15.49 -1.34
C TYR A 149 -8.31 -14.51 -2.13
N TYR A 150 -7.74 -13.77 -3.10
CA TYR A 150 -8.51 -12.84 -3.91
C TYR A 150 -9.51 -13.55 -4.83
N SER A 151 -10.71 -13.00 -4.91
CA SER A 151 -11.86 -13.59 -5.63
C SER A 151 -12.46 -12.69 -6.71
N GLY A 152 -11.90 -11.52 -6.95
CA GLY A 152 -12.46 -10.51 -7.86
C GLY A 152 -11.42 -9.52 -8.37
N VAL A 153 -11.75 -8.24 -8.30
CA VAL A 153 -10.82 -7.14 -8.62
C VAL A 153 -9.61 -7.21 -7.70
N VAL A 154 -8.43 -6.96 -8.25
CA VAL A 154 -7.17 -6.77 -7.52
C VAL A 154 -6.53 -5.49 -8.02
N PHE A 155 -5.79 -4.80 -7.16
CA PHE A 155 -5.12 -3.57 -7.57
C PHE A 155 -3.84 -3.30 -6.79
N HIS A 156 -2.93 -2.58 -7.46
CA HIS A 156 -1.68 -2.08 -6.89
C HIS A 156 -1.60 -0.57 -7.05
N GLY A 157 -1.11 0.12 -6.03
CA GLY A 157 -0.70 1.52 -6.12
C GLY A 157 0.81 1.57 -6.33
N LEU A 158 1.23 2.13 -7.44
CA LEU A 158 2.63 2.29 -7.84
C LEU A 158 3.00 3.77 -7.78
N ALA A 159 4.14 4.11 -7.20
CA ALA A 159 4.74 5.43 -7.34
C ALA A 159 5.92 5.35 -8.32
N ALA A 160 6.09 6.39 -9.14
CA ALA A 160 7.08 6.42 -10.22
C ALA A 160 8.51 6.13 -9.73
N GLU A 161 8.83 6.56 -8.51
CA GLU A 161 10.16 6.43 -7.92
C GLU A 161 10.42 5.06 -7.27
N LEU A 162 9.38 4.22 -7.10
CA LEU A 162 9.49 2.92 -6.44
C LEU A 162 9.40 1.77 -7.44
N GLY A 163 10.25 0.77 -7.29
CA GLY A 163 10.20 -0.45 -8.10
C GLY A 163 9.23 -1.51 -7.60
N GLN A 164 8.36 -1.17 -6.64
CA GLN A 164 7.39 -2.07 -6.01
C GLN A 164 6.13 -1.31 -5.58
N PRO A 165 4.98 -2.01 -5.47
CA PRO A 165 3.74 -1.40 -5.01
C PRO A 165 3.85 -0.90 -3.56
N LEU A 166 3.45 0.36 -3.32
CA LEU A 166 3.33 0.90 -1.96
C LEU A 166 1.95 0.65 -1.35
N LEU A 167 0.99 0.28 -2.20
CA LEU A 167 -0.37 -0.06 -1.83
C LEU A 167 -0.80 -1.30 -2.60
N SER A 168 -1.51 -2.23 -1.94
CA SER A 168 -2.10 -3.41 -2.57
C SER A 168 -3.47 -3.68 -1.99
N GLY A 169 -4.40 -4.10 -2.84
CA GLY A 169 -5.77 -4.38 -2.44
C GLY A 169 -6.53 -5.27 -3.41
N GLY A 170 -7.78 -5.54 -3.07
CA GLY A 170 -8.70 -6.30 -3.91
C GLY A 170 -9.86 -6.93 -3.16
N ARG A 171 -10.71 -7.66 -3.90
CA ARG A 171 -11.87 -8.40 -3.40
C ARG A 171 -11.49 -9.81 -2.98
N TYR A 172 -11.96 -10.24 -1.80
CA TYR A 172 -11.61 -11.54 -1.19
C TYR A 172 -12.80 -12.20 -0.46
N ASP A 173 -13.91 -12.38 -1.17
CA ASP A 173 -15.19 -12.86 -0.63
C ASP A 173 -15.09 -14.24 0.07
N GLY A 174 -14.12 -15.08 -0.29
CA GLY A 174 -13.92 -16.40 0.30
C GLY A 174 -13.21 -16.39 1.67
N LEU A 175 -12.49 -15.33 2.00
CA LEU A 175 -11.70 -15.27 3.23
C LEU A 175 -12.57 -15.16 4.50
N PRO A 176 -13.62 -14.31 4.56
CA PRO A 176 -14.46 -14.19 5.73
C PRO A 176 -15.20 -15.50 6.10
N ALA A 177 -15.50 -16.33 5.10
CA ALA A 177 -16.13 -17.63 5.33
C ALA A 177 -15.25 -18.58 6.16
N GLN A 178 -13.91 -18.50 6.03
CA GLN A 178 -12.99 -19.31 6.84
C GLN A 178 -13.04 -18.94 8.33
N PHE A 179 -13.53 -17.74 8.65
CA PHE A 179 -13.74 -17.26 10.02
C PHE A 179 -15.21 -17.35 10.46
N GLY A 180 -16.02 -18.16 9.76
CA GLY A 180 -17.41 -18.44 10.11
C GLY A 180 -18.43 -17.37 9.71
N ARG A 181 -18.05 -16.38 8.92
CA ARG A 181 -18.93 -15.30 8.42
C ARG A 181 -18.81 -15.11 6.92
N PRO A 182 -19.48 -15.93 6.10
CA PRO A 182 -19.47 -15.75 4.64
C PRO A 182 -20.12 -14.42 4.27
N MET A 183 -19.34 -13.52 3.71
CA MET A 183 -19.78 -12.21 3.20
C MET A 183 -18.80 -11.68 2.16
N PRO A 184 -19.26 -10.85 1.21
CA PRO A 184 -18.36 -10.13 0.32
C PRO A 184 -17.43 -9.23 1.11
N ALA A 185 -16.18 -9.11 0.65
CA ALA A 185 -15.18 -8.24 1.27
C ALA A 185 -14.21 -7.71 0.20
N THR A 186 -13.88 -6.42 0.31
CA THR A 186 -12.89 -5.74 -0.51
C THR A 186 -12.15 -4.71 0.34
N GLY A 187 -10.85 -4.51 0.10
CA GLY A 187 -10.05 -3.60 0.91
C GLY A 187 -8.65 -3.40 0.35
N PHE A 188 -7.86 -2.57 1.04
CA PHE A 188 -6.46 -2.38 0.69
C PHE A 188 -5.59 -2.12 1.92
N ALA A 189 -4.29 -2.34 1.75
CA ALA A 189 -3.25 -1.94 2.70
C ALA A 189 -2.23 -1.03 2.03
N LEU A 190 -1.88 0.07 2.71
CA LEU A 190 -0.85 1.04 2.34
C LEU A 190 0.37 0.86 3.25
N SER A 191 1.56 0.72 2.67
CA SER A 191 2.83 0.63 3.40
C SER A 191 3.34 2.02 3.76
N LEU A 192 3.27 2.40 5.05
CA LEU A 192 3.80 3.68 5.53
C LEU A 192 5.30 3.83 5.23
N LYS A 193 6.07 2.73 5.34
CA LYS A 193 7.50 2.74 5.00
C LYS A 193 7.74 3.11 3.54
N LEU A 194 7.02 2.47 2.61
CA LEU A 194 7.18 2.75 1.18
C LEU A 194 6.64 4.14 0.82
N THR A 195 5.59 4.61 1.49
CA THR A 195 5.08 5.97 1.34
C THR A 195 6.14 7.00 1.73
N LEU A 196 6.79 6.84 2.89
CA LEU A 196 7.89 7.73 3.31
C LEU A 196 9.05 7.69 2.31
N MET A 197 9.45 6.51 1.85
CA MET A 197 10.51 6.36 0.85
C MET A 197 10.16 7.06 -0.48
N ALA A 198 8.90 6.99 -0.91
CA ALA A 198 8.44 7.70 -2.11
C ALA A 198 8.52 9.21 -1.92
N LEU A 199 8.04 9.72 -0.78
CA LEU A 199 8.10 11.15 -0.44
C LEU A 199 9.54 11.67 -0.38
N GLU A 200 10.45 10.94 0.26
CA GLU A 200 11.89 11.28 0.28
C GLU A 200 12.47 11.37 -1.14
N ARG A 201 12.11 10.43 -2.02
CA ARG A 201 12.56 10.45 -3.42
C ARG A 201 11.91 11.57 -4.25
N GLN A 202 10.74 12.05 -3.87
CA GLN A 202 10.11 13.26 -4.41
C GLN A 202 10.75 14.56 -3.89
N GLY A 203 11.75 14.46 -3.00
CA GLY A 203 12.48 15.59 -2.44
C GLY A 203 11.89 16.13 -1.13
N GLU A 204 10.90 15.46 -0.55
CA GLU A 204 10.41 15.84 0.78
C GLU A 204 11.44 15.46 1.85
N THR A 205 11.67 16.38 2.78
CA THR A 205 12.60 16.17 3.88
C THR A 205 11.85 16.11 5.20
N PHE A 206 12.04 15.04 5.93
CA PHE A 206 11.44 14.86 7.25
C PHE A 206 12.49 15.09 8.32
N ALA A 207 12.53 16.32 8.86
CA ALA A 207 13.31 16.54 10.08
C ALA A 207 12.61 15.83 11.25
N PRO A 208 13.34 15.11 12.09
CA PRO A 208 12.76 14.59 13.33
C PRO A 208 12.20 15.75 14.14
N PRO A 209 11.04 15.58 14.80
CA PRO A 209 10.47 16.63 15.63
C PRO A 209 11.45 17.02 16.72
N VAL A 210 11.81 18.31 16.76
CA VAL A 210 12.64 18.86 17.82
C VAL A 210 11.78 19.00 19.08
N PRO A 211 12.17 18.43 20.23
CA PRO A 211 11.43 18.59 21.47
C PRO A 211 11.46 20.05 21.94
N ASP A 212 10.36 20.50 22.55
CA ASP A 212 10.35 21.81 23.19
C ASP A 212 11.37 21.90 24.33
N VAL A 213 11.49 20.81 25.10
CA VAL A 213 12.36 20.70 26.26
C VAL A 213 13.16 19.41 26.22
N ILE A 214 14.46 19.52 26.41
CA ILE A 214 15.31 18.41 26.82
C ILE A 214 15.54 18.49 28.35
N LEU A 215 15.42 17.35 29.04
CA LEU A 215 15.50 17.28 30.48
C LEU A 215 16.50 16.21 30.89
N SER A 216 17.43 16.56 31.78
CA SER A 216 18.34 15.62 32.41
C SER A 216 18.42 15.89 33.94
N PHE A 217 19.16 15.06 34.65
CA PHE A 217 19.15 15.09 36.10
C PHE A 217 20.45 14.54 36.71
N ALA A 218 20.79 15.02 37.90
CA ALA A 218 21.89 14.50 38.73
C ALA A 218 21.59 13.07 39.24
N PRO A 219 22.61 12.30 39.62
CA PRO A 219 22.40 10.96 40.18
C PRO A 219 21.37 10.96 41.33
N GLY A 220 20.39 10.04 41.23
CA GLY A 220 19.25 9.96 42.16
C GLY A 220 18.03 10.80 41.79
N GLY A 221 18.12 11.69 40.82
CA GLY A 221 17.05 12.61 40.39
C GLY A 221 16.00 12.04 39.42
N LEU A 222 16.12 10.78 39.01
CA LEU A 222 15.25 10.17 38.01
C LEU A 222 13.76 10.30 38.31
N ARG A 223 13.33 10.02 39.55
CA ARG A 223 11.91 10.09 39.95
C ARG A 223 11.36 11.51 39.78
N SER A 224 12.09 12.50 40.19
CA SER A 224 11.73 13.92 40.07
C SER A 224 11.68 14.36 38.60
N ALA A 225 12.64 13.88 37.79
CA ALA A 225 12.71 14.16 36.36
C ALA A 225 11.49 13.55 35.61
N ILE A 226 11.12 12.32 35.91
CA ILE A 226 9.93 11.68 35.34
C ILE A 226 8.67 12.47 35.73
N ALA A 227 8.51 12.81 37.01
CA ALA A 227 7.33 13.56 37.48
C ALA A 227 7.25 14.94 36.81
N TYR A 228 8.35 15.64 36.67
CA TYR A 228 8.40 16.94 36.01
C TYR A 228 8.14 16.82 34.49
N ALA A 229 8.70 15.81 33.84
CA ALA A 229 8.41 15.53 32.42
C ALA A 229 6.91 15.26 32.19
N HIS A 230 6.23 14.53 33.10
CA HIS A 230 4.79 14.34 33.04
C HIS A 230 4.02 15.67 33.17
N GLN A 231 4.37 16.49 34.15
CA GLN A 231 3.74 17.80 34.35
C GLN A 231 3.86 18.70 33.11
N LEU A 232 4.99 18.69 32.43
CA LEU A 232 5.19 19.43 31.18
C LEU A 232 4.35 18.86 30.03
N ARG A 233 4.35 17.55 29.88
CA ARG A 233 3.54 16.86 28.84
C ARG A 233 2.04 17.06 29.02
N ASP A 234 1.55 17.07 30.28
CA ASP A 234 0.16 17.37 30.60
C ASP A 234 -0.26 18.79 30.18
N LYS A 235 0.72 19.70 30.07
CA LYS A 235 0.54 21.07 29.51
C LYS A 235 0.75 21.15 27.99
N GLY A 236 0.94 20.02 27.31
CA GLY A 236 1.15 19.98 25.86
C GLY A 236 2.58 20.24 25.39
N VAL A 237 3.55 20.29 26.30
CA VAL A 237 4.98 20.50 25.98
C VAL A 237 5.61 19.17 25.60
N SER A 238 6.30 19.12 24.45
CA SER A 238 7.06 17.93 24.06
C SER A 238 8.39 17.87 24.84
N VAL A 239 8.63 16.76 25.54
CA VAL A 239 9.79 16.59 26.42
C VAL A 239 10.56 15.34 26.06
N ALA A 240 11.88 15.51 25.82
CA ALA A 240 12.83 14.41 25.73
C ALA A 240 13.60 14.28 27.05
N LEU A 241 13.49 13.12 27.69
CA LEU A 241 14.25 12.80 28.89
C LEU A 241 15.58 12.16 28.49
N LEU A 242 16.70 12.81 28.81
CA LEU A 242 18.05 12.38 28.48
C LEU A 242 18.78 11.94 29.74
N TYR A 243 19.67 10.97 29.63
CA TYR A 243 20.35 10.36 30.76
C TYR A 243 21.84 10.65 30.71
N GLY A 244 22.42 10.94 31.91
CA GLY A 244 23.86 11.07 32.06
C GLY A 244 24.47 12.33 31.46
N LEU A 245 23.67 13.33 31.14
CA LEU A 245 24.12 14.63 30.64
C LEU A 245 24.24 15.61 31.82
N THR A 246 25.25 16.46 31.75
CA THR A 246 25.46 17.62 32.64
C THR A 246 24.59 18.81 32.18
N ALA A 247 24.43 19.82 33.01
CA ALA A 247 23.76 21.06 32.66
C ALA A 247 24.41 21.74 31.44
N GLU A 248 25.74 21.74 31.40
CA GLU A 248 26.51 22.36 30.31
C GLU A 248 26.31 21.68 28.98
N GLU A 249 26.28 20.34 28.95
CA GLU A 249 25.98 19.57 27.75
C GLU A 249 24.52 19.78 27.24
N LEU A 250 23.57 20.00 28.13
CA LEU A 250 22.21 20.39 27.78
C LEU A 250 22.17 21.79 27.15
N HIS A 251 22.92 22.76 27.68
CA HIS A 251 23.01 24.11 27.10
C HIS A 251 23.53 24.05 25.67
N GLN A 252 24.62 23.29 25.44
CA GLN A 252 25.19 23.11 24.09
C GLN A 252 24.18 22.54 23.09
N ARG A 253 23.31 21.60 23.52
CA ARG A 253 22.26 21.04 22.67
C ARG A 253 21.15 22.04 22.33
N VAL A 254 20.82 22.94 23.25
CA VAL A 254 19.88 24.05 22.93
C VAL A 254 20.53 25.02 21.97
N ASP A 255 21.79 25.36 22.14
CA ASP A 255 22.54 26.26 21.26
C ASP A 255 22.73 25.67 19.86
N SER A 256 22.82 24.33 19.73
CA SER A 256 22.83 23.62 18.45
C SER A 256 21.44 23.45 17.79
N GLY A 257 20.36 23.85 18.47
CA GLY A 257 18.99 23.76 17.96
C GLY A 257 18.32 22.40 18.16
N GLU A 258 18.86 21.53 18.99
CA GLU A 258 18.29 20.21 19.30
C GLU A 258 17.05 20.28 20.20
N ALA A 259 16.80 21.43 20.86
CA ALA A 259 15.59 21.73 21.63
C ALA A 259 15.41 23.24 21.75
N SER A 260 14.22 23.71 22.13
CA SER A 260 13.96 25.12 22.42
C SER A 260 14.41 25.52 23.79
N ALA A 261 14.45 24.57 24.74
CA ALA A 261 14.87 24.77 26.13
C ALA A 261 15.48 23.51 26.72
N ALA A 262 16.27 23.69 27.78
CA ALA A 262 16.78 22.61 28.58
C ALA A 262 16.42 22.79 30.05
N VAL A 263 16.24 21.69 30.77
CA VAL A 263 16.07 21.67 32.22
C VAL A 263 16.98 20.61 32.82
N TYR A 264 17.82 21.02 33.79
CA TYR A 264 18.62 20.11 34.56
C TYR A 264 18.14 20.07 36.01
N LEU A 265 17.84 18.87 36.52
CA LEU A 265 17.40 18.69 37.89
C LEU A 265 18.56 18.24 38.78
N ASN A 266 18.89 19.07 39.77
CA ASN A 266 19.87 18.77 40.81
C ASN A 266 19.19 18.82 42.20
N GLY A 267 18.72 17.66 42.66
CA GLY A 267 17.88 17.57 43.86
C GLY A 267 16.52 18.27 43.64
N SER A 268 16.27 19.32 44.41
CA SER A 268 15.08 20.19 44.28
C SER A 268 15.34 21.46 43.45
N VAL A 269 16.52 21.63 42.90
CA VAL A 269 16.91 22.79 42.10
C VAL A 269 16.67 22.47 40.63
N PHE A 270 15.99 23.39 39.92
CA PHE A 270 15.77 23.34 38.50
C PHE A 270 16.62 24.39 37.80
N GLU A 271 17.61 23.97 37.07
CA GLU A 271 18.40 24.84 36.20
C GLU A 271 17.77 24.84 34.81
N GLN A 272 17.25 25.97 34.39
CA GLN A 272 16.61 26.13 33.09
C GLN A 272 17.48 26.98 32.17
N TYR A 273 17.55 26.59 30.89
CA TYR A 273 18.23 27.31 29.82
C TYR A 273 17.37 27.36 28.56
N GLY A 274 17.52 28.44 27.79
CA GLY A 274 16.73 28.65 26.55
C GLY A 274 15.40 29.37 26.79
N LYS A 275 14.39 29.06 25.98
CA LYS A 275 13.04 29.67 26.10
C LYS A 275 12.40 29.33 27.43
N ALA A 276 11.68 30.27 28.02
CA ALA A 276 10.93 30.03 29.24
C ALA A 276 9.95 28.88 29.07
N VAL A 277 10.00 27.88 29.95
CA VAL A 277 9.13 26.70 29.94
C VAL A 277 8.06 26.84 31.02
N PHE A 278 7.41 28.00 31.12
CA PHE A 278 6.39 28.40 32.11
C PHE A 278 6.89 28.85 33.48
#